data_48ed23b040d1bb2fc3bf367c827c1e8c
#
_entry.id   48ed23b040d1bb2fc3bf367c827c1e8c
#
_cell.length_a   1.000
_cell.length_b   1.000
_cell.length_c   1.000
_cell.angle_alpha   90.00
_cell.angle_beta   90.00
_cell.angle_gamma   90.00
#
_symmetry.space_group_name_H-M   'P 1'
#
loop_
_entity.id
_entity.type
_entity.pdbx_description
1 polymer ?
#
loop_
_entity_poly.entity_id
_entity_poly.type
_entity_poly.pdbx_seq_one_letter_code
_entity_poly.pdbx_strand_id
1 'polypeptide(L)'
;MHYIDIHGHYAWDVDDGIETKADAINALEKAKQQNMTAIVATPHVIPGRQDEKHIVLLKERINELKTIAHELDIAVYAGCELFLNEETIEALEDHIFISINETKYLLCEFDVRKELSDDEMEVEDRLYEIAIRGYVPIIAHVERYFKGQIDLERIADWIESGYLIQVNATSLLGLHGKTCQNHAYTLIDQGMVHIIASDTHRVQGHRVPNLKDVAHELSKKYDYETVKTLLCDNPQYIIHGQDVVQIEKQKKSLFKKMFGR
;
A
#
# COMPACT_ATOMS: atom_id res chain seq x y z
N MET A 1 -12.47 14.33 -6.41
CA MET A 1 -11.10 13.87 -6.29
C MET A 1 -10.86 12.70 -7.24
N HIS A 2 -9.71 12.62 -7.87
CA HIS A 2 -9.26 11.48 -8.65
C HIS A 2 -8.22 10.73 -7.81
N TYR A 3 -8.50 9.47 -7.50
CA TYR A 3 -7.67 8.69 -6.59
C TYR A 3 -6.61 7.90 -7.36
N ILE A 4 -5.50 7.64 -6.70
CA ILE A 4 -4.39 6.84 -7.19
C ILE A 4 -4.14 5.71 -6.22
N ASP A 5 -4.18 4.48 -6.71
CA ASP A 5 -3.97 3.28 -5.92
C ASP A 5 -2.55 2.73 -6.16
N ILE A 6 -1.69 2.78 -5.17
CA ILE A 6 -0.30 2.32 -5.31
C ILE A 6 -0.07 0.89 -4.86
N HIS A 7 -1.13 0.19 -4.43
CA HIS A 7 -1.03 -1.17 -3.95
C HIS A 7 -2.27 -1.97 -4.36
N GLY A 8 -2.10 -2.89 -5.31
CA GLY A 8 -3.14 -3.81 -5.73
C GLY A 8 -2.68 -4.91 -6.67
N HIS A 9 -3.25 -6.10 -6.51
CA HIS A 9 -2.92 -7.34 -7.22
C HIS A 9 -3.84 -7.54 -8.42
N TYR A 10 -3.82 -6.55 -9.34
CA TYR A 10 -4.66 -6.53 -10.55
C TYR A 10 -4.12 -7.42 -11.67
N ALA A 11 -2.83 -7.78 -11.63
CA ALA A 11 -2.21 -8.67 -12.61
C ALA A 11 -2.69 -10.11 -12.35
N TRP A 12 -3.47 -10.66 -13.30
CA TRP A 12 -4.14 -11.94 -13.08
C TRP A 12 -3.21 -13.15 -13.26
N ASP A 13 -3.50 -14.24 -12.55
CA ASP A 13 -2.84 -15.54 -12.69
C ASP A 13 -1.31 -15.49 -12.45
N VAL A 14 -0.88 -14.66 -11.48
CA VAL A 14 0.54 -14.52 -11.12
C VAL A 14 0.82 -14.65 -9.62
N ASP A 15 -0.19 -14.41 -8.79
CA ASP A 15 -0.12 -14.51 -7.32
C ASP A 15 -1.50 -14.88 -6.74
N ASP A 16 -1.75 -14.61 -5.45
CA ASP A 16 -3.04 -14.85 -4.80
C ASP A 16 -4.07 -13.73 -5.05
N GLY A 17 -3.76 -12.76 -5.93
CA GLY A 17 -4.64 -11.66 -6.33
C GLY A 17 -5.73 -12.08 -7.30
N ILE A 18 -5.96 -11.27 -8.33
CA ILE A 18 -6.98 -11.52 -9.36
C ILE A 18 -6.65 -12.80 -10.14
N GLU A 19 -7.63 -13.69 -10.27
CA GLU A 19 -7.41 -15.04 -10.82
C GLU A 19 -7.49 -15.08 -12.35
N THR A 20 -8.39 -14.28 -12.96
CA THR A 20 -8.63 -14.35 -14.41
C THR A 20 -8.56 -12.98 -15.08
N LYS A 21 -8.28 -12.98 -16.38
CA LYS A 21 -8.31 -11.75 -17.20
C LYS A 21 -9.68 -11.06 -17.15
N ALA A 22 -10.77 -11.83 -17.11
CA ALA A 22 -12.11 -11.27 -16.99
C ALA A 22 -12.32 -10.59 -15.64
N ASP A 23 -11.79 -11.15 -14.55
CA ASP A 23 -11.84 -10.53 -13.24
C ASP A 23 -10.95 -9.28 -13.17
N ALA A 24 -9.80 -9.26 -13.88
CA ALA A 24 -8.98 -8.06 -13.98
C ALA A 24 -9.73 -6.90 -14.65
N ILE A 25 -10.46 -7.18 -15.72
CA ILE A 25 -11.33 -6.19 -16.39
C ILE A 25 -12.41 -5.70 -15.41
N ASN A 26 -13.11 -6.60 -14.73
CA ASN A 26 -14.14 -6.24 -13.76
C ASN A 26 -13.56 -5.42 -12.58
N ALA A 27 -12.36 -5.73 -12.13
CA ALA A 27 -11.67 -4.96 -11.07
C ALA A 27 -11.29 -3.55 -11.55
N LEU A 28 -10.84 -3.39 -12.79
CA LEU A 28 -10.57 -2.09 -13.41
C LEU A 28 -11.85 -1.26 -13.57
N GLU A 29 -12.95 -1.86 -14.03
CA GLU A 29 -14.26 -1.20 -14.12
C GLU A 29 -14.72 -0.70 -12.74
N LYS A 30 -14.51 -1.51 -11.71
CA LYS A 30 -14.80 -1.11 -10.33
C LYS A 30 -13.87 0.00 -9.85
N ALA A 31 -12.58 -0.05 -10.18
CA ALA A 31 -11.63 1.03 -9.88
C ALA A 31 -12.08 2.35 -10.53
N LYS A 32 -12.55 2.32 -11.78
CA LYS A 32 -13.15 3.49 -12.45
C LYS A 32 -14.38 4.02 -11.70
N GLN A 33 -15.29 3.15 -11.25
CA GLN A 33 -16.46 3.53 -10.44
C GLN A 33 -16.06 4.16 -9.09
N GLN A 34 -14.91 3.75 -8.57
CA GLN A 34 -14.28 4.32 -7.38
C GLN A 34 -13.48 5.60 -7.65
N ASN A 35 -13.58 6.19 -8.85
CA ASN A 35 -12.87 7.40 -9.27
C ASN A 35 -11.35 7.26 -9.25
N MET A 36 -10.82 6.06 -9.41
CA MET A 36 -9.39 5.83 -9.59
C MET A 36 -9.00 6.17 -11.02
N THR A 37 -7.97 6.98 -11.19
CA THR A 37 -7.43 7.37 -12.50
C THR A 37 -6.07 6.75 -12.78
N ALA A 38 -5.43 6.23 -11.74
CA ALA A 38 -4.18 5.49 -11.85
C ALA A 38 -4.11 4.37 -10.80
N ILE A 39 -3.45 3.28 -11.17
CA ILE A 39 -3.12 2.17 -10.28
C ILE A 39 -1.67 1.74 -10.49
N VAL A 40 -1.03 1.26 -9.44
CA VAL A 40 0.20 0.49 -9.54
C VAL A 40 -0.17 -0.97 -9.32
N ALA A 41 0.09 -1.80 -10.31
CA ALA A 41 -0.05 -3.24 -10.17
C ALA A 41 1.17 -3.78 -9.41
N THR A 42 0.93 -4.33 -8.22
CA THR A 42 1.96 -4.77 -7.28
C THR A 42 1.81 -6.25 -6.92
N PRO A 43 1.90 -7.17 -7.89
CA PRO A 43 1.86 -8.58 -7.56
C PRO A 43 2.99 -8.95 -6.59
N HIS A 44 2.77 -9.99 -5.78
CA HIS A 44 3.77 -10.48 -4.85
C HIS A 44 5.05 -10.93 -5.55
N VAL A 45 6.19 -10.55 -4.96
CA VAL A 45 7.49 -11.15 -5.23
C VAL A 45 8.02 -11.70 -3.91
N ILE A 46 8.20 -13.02 -3.86
CA ILE A 46 8.67 -13.75 -2.67
C ILE A 46 10.09 -14.25 -2.97
N PRO A 47 11.14 -13.62 -2.39
CA PRO A 47 12.52 -14.06 -2.54
C PRO A 47 12.68 -15.55 -2.20
N GLY A 48 13.56 -16.23 -2.93
CA GLY A 48 13.77 -17.67 -2.81
C GLY A 48 12.71 -18.55 -3.49
N ARG A 49 11.57 -17.99 -3.91
CA ARG A 49 10.51 -18.72 -4.65
C ARG A 49 10.41 -18.33 -6.11
N GLN A 50 10.86 -17.14 -6.44
CA GLN A 50 10.71 -16.55 -7.77
C GLN A 50 12.07 -16.12 -8.30
N ASP A 51 12.23 -16.22 -9.60
CA ASP A 51 13.45 -15.93 -10.34
C ASP A 51 13.24 -14.80 -11.37
N GLU A 52 14.27 -14.49 -12.14
CA GLU A 52 14.23 -13.50 -13.22
C GLU A 52 13.10 -13.79 -14.24
N LYS A 53 12.82 -15.06 -14.54
CA LYS A 53 11.76 -15.43 -15.51
C LYS A 53 10.38 -15.05 -14.97
N HIS A 54 10.20 -15.17 -13.65
CA HIS A 54 8.97 -14.73 -13.02
C HIS A 54 8.81 -13.21 -13.10
N ILE A 55 9.88 -12.44 -12.87
CA ILE A 55 9.86 -10.97 -13.05
C ILE A 55 9.49 -10.58 -14.50
N VAL A 56 10.01 -11.30 -15.48
CA VAL A 56 9.62 -11.10 -16.90
C VAL A 56 8.12 -11.36 -17.09
N LEU A 57 7.60 -12.47 -16.56
CA LEU A 57 6.17 -12.80 -16.62
C LEU A 57 5.30 -11.71 -15.97
N LEU A 58 5.68 -11.21 -14.79
CA LEU A 58 4.96 -10.13 -14.11
C LEU A 58 4.90 -8.88 -14.99
N LYS A 59 6.04 -8.47 -15.57
CA LYS A 59 6.11 -7.31 -16.48
C LYS A 59 5.24 -7.49 -17.72
N GLU A 60 5.25 -8.66 -18.32
CA GLU A 60 4.38 -8.99 -19.47
C GLU A 60 2.90 -8.89 -19.09
N ARG A 61 2.50 -9.46 -17.96
CA ARG A 61 1.12 -9.42 -17.47
C ARG A 61 0.67 -8.00 -17.14
N ILE A 62 1.53 -7.20 -16.53
CA ILE A 62 1.24 -5.78 -16.25
C ILE A 62 1.12 -4.98 -17.55
N ASN A 63 1.90 -5.29 -18.58
CA ASN A 63 1.79 -4.62 -19.89
C ASN A 63 0.47 -4.97 -20.61
N GLU A 64 -0.01 -6.22 -20.51
CA GLU A 64 -1.35 -6.56 -20.97
C GLU A 64 -2.43 -5.78 -20.20
N LEU A 65 -2.29 -5.68 -18.87
CA LEU A 65 -3.21 -4.91 -18.01
C LEU A 65 -3.24 -3.42 -18.40
N LYS A 66 -2.07 -2.81 -18.71
CA LYS A 66 -1.98 -1.42 -19.20
C LYS A 66 -2.83 -1.21 -20.47
N THR A 67 -2.78 -2.16 -21.41
CA THR A 67 -3.54 -2.08 -22.65
C THR A 67 -5.05 -2.09 -22.38
N ILE A 68 -5.50 -2.96 -21.49
CA ILE A 68 -6.92 -3.05 -21.09
C ILE A 68 -7.38 -1.80 -20.35
N ALA A 69 -6.59 -1.34 -19.39
CA ALA A 69 -6.92 -0.19 -18.54
C ALA A 69 -6.98 1.13 -19.33
N HIS A 70 -6.21 1.25 -20.41
CA HIS A 70 -6.24 2.42 -21.29
C HIS A 70 -7.63 2.66 -21.90
N GLU A 71 -8.39 1.61 -22.22
CA GLU A 71 -9.77 1.72 -22.74
C GLU A 71 -10.74 2.24 -21.65
N LEU A 72 -10.34 2.19 -20.38
CA LEU A 72 -11.10 2.67 -19.24
C LEU A 72 -10.60 4.03 -18.72
N ASP A 73 -9.66 4.69 -19.40
CA ASP A 73 -9.00 5.93 -18.96
C ASP A 73 -8.31 5.78 -17.58
N ILE A 74 -7.75 4.61 -17.30
CA ILE A 74 -6.95 4.32 -16.11
C ILE A 74 -5.50 4.12 -16.51
N ALA A 75 -4.59 4.91 -15.96
CA ALA A 75 -3.15 4.67 -16.10
C ALA A 75 -2.73 3.50 -15.21
N VAL A 76 -1.93 2.57 -15.76
CA VAL A 76 -1.36 1.45 -14.99
C VAL A 76 0.15 1.56 -14.96
N TYR A 77 0.72 1.46 -13.77
CA TYR A 77 2.15 1.44 -13.53
C TYR A 77 2.58 0.09 -12.98
N ALA A 78 3.85 -0.26 -13.24
CA ALA A 78 4.42 -1.50 -12.70
C ALA A 78 5.02 -1.26 -11.31
N GLY A 79 4.92 -2.27 -10.47
CA GLY A 79 5.57 -2.42 -9.18
C GLY A 79 5.52 -3.87 -8.75
N CYS A 80 5.98 -4.15 -7.56
CA CYS A 80 5.71 -5.41 -6.86
C CYS A 80 5.51 -5.13 -5.37
N GLU A 81 4.86 -6.05 -4.67
CA GLU A 81 4.92 -6.14 -3.23
C GLU A 81 6.00 -7.17 -2.88
N LEU A 82 7.17 -6.67 -2.45
CA LEU A 82 8.30 -7.52 -2.09
C LEU A 82 8.11 -8.08 -0.68
N PHE A 83 8.00 -9.40 -0.57
CA PHE A 83 7.92 -10.09 0.72
C PHE A 83 9.31 -10.18 1.35
N LEU A 84 9.47 -9.61 2.54
CA LEU A 84 10.76 -9.57 3.23
C LEU A 84 10.98 -10.82 4.07
N ASN A 85 11.97 -11.63 3.65
CA ASN A 85 12.39 -12.89 4.28
C ASN A 85 13.92 -13.01 4.28
N GLU A 86 14.45 -14.18 4.62
CA GLU A 86 15.87 -14.47 4.69
C GLU A 86 16.61 -14.32 3.34
N GLU A 87 15.93 -14.52 2.22
CA GLU A 87 16.50 -14.39 0.88
C GLU A 87 16.37 -12.99 0.28
N THR A 88 15.87 -12.01 1.06
CA THR A 88 15.65 -10.63 0.57
C THR A 88 16.94 -9.99 0.04
N ILE A 89 18.06 -10.18 0.73
CA ILE A 89 19.34 -9.56 0.34
C ILE A 89 19.79 -10.09 -1.02
N GLU A 90 19.74 -11.40 -1.23
CA GLU A 90 20.08 -12.03 -2.52
C GLU A 90 19.16 -11.53 -3.64
N ALA A 91 17.85 -11.46 -3.38
CA ALA A 91 16.89 -10.93 -4.35
C ALA A 91 17.15 -9.46 -4.71
N LEU A 92 17.61 -8.65 -3.77
CA LEU A 92 17.99 -7.25 -4.04
C LEU A 92 19.27 -7.18 -4.89
N GLU A 93 20.25 -8.05 -4.66
CA GLU A 93 21.50 -8.14 -5.44
C GLU A 93 21.22 -8.61 -6.87
N ASP A 94 20.35 -9.59 -7.04
CA ASP A 94 19.98 -10.17 -8.32
C ASP A 94 18.88 -9.38 -9.05
N HIS A 95 18.41 -8.27 -8.47
CA HIS A 95 17.31 -7.45 -9.02
C HIS A 95 16.00 -8.22 -9.24
N ILE A 96 15.69 -9.17 -8.37
CA ILE A 96 14.43 -9.96 -8.38
C ILE A 96 13.33 -9.17 -7.67
N PHE A 97 12.97 -8.02 -8.22
CA PHE A 97 11.87 -7.16 -7.78
C PHE A 97 11.50 -6.14 -8.87
N ILE A 98 10.42 -5.41 -8.64
CA ILE A 98 9.98 -4.30 -9.51
C ILE A 98 9.68 -3.10 -8.60
N SER A 99 10.52 -2.05 -8.67
CA SER A 99 10.22 -0.80 -7.96
C SER A 99 9.03 -0.08 -8.62
N ILE A 100 8.33 0.77 -7.86
CA ILE A 100 7.15 1.47 -8.38
C ILE A 100 7.55 2.39 -9.54
N ASN A 101 7.04 2.07 -10.74
CA ASN A 101 7.29 2.81 -11.98
C ASN A 101 8.78 3.14 -12.21
N GLU A 102 9.67 2.20 -11.88
CA GLU A 102 11.14 2.36 -11.99
C GLU A 102 11.70 3.53 -11.16
N THR A 103 10.97 3.98 -10.13
CA THR A 103 11.41 5.02 -9.21
C THR A 103 12.22 4.44 -8.04
N LYS A 104 12.62 5.31 -7.11
CA LYS A 104 13.28 4.89 -5.86
C LYS A 104 12.37 4.16 -4.88
N TYR A 105 11.07 4.10 -5.09
CA TYR A 105 10.10 3.55 -4.13
C TYR A 105 9.88 2.05 -4.34
N LEU A 106 9.99 1.28 -3.25
CA LEU A 106 9.77 -0.17 -3.24
C LEU A 106 8.74 -0.52 -2.17
N LEU A 107 7.61 -1.10 -2.58
CA LEU A 107 6.59 -1.60 -1.66
C LEU A 107 7.05 -2.92 -1.08
N CYS A 108 7.01 -3.03 0.26
CA CYS A 108 7.51 -4.19 1.00
C CYS A 108 6.50 -4.64 2.03
N GLU A 109 6.41 -5.96 2.24
CA GLU A 109 5.59 -6.53 3.30
C GLU A 109 6.36 -7.54 4.15
N PHE A 110 5.87 -7.73 5.37
CA PHE A 110 6.26 -8.80 6.29
C PHE A 110 5.11 -9.80 6.46
N ASP A 111 5.41 -10.98 7.01
CA ASP A 111 4.39 -11.99 7.27
C ASP A 111 3.36 -11.49 8.29
N VAL A 112 2.19 -11.07 7.82
CA VAL A 112 1.07 -10.58 8.66
C VAL A 112 0.52 -11.64 9.64
N ARG A 113 0.92 -12.90 9.52
CA ARG A 113 0.54 -13.98 10.45
C ARG A 113 1.42 -13.98 11.69
N LYS A 114 2.63 -13.45 11.59
CA LYS A 114 3.58 -13.28 12.69
C LYS A 114 3.38 -11.90 13.33
N GLU A 115 3.83 -11.75 14.55
CA GLU A 115 3.93 -10.45 15.21
C GLU A 115 5.31 -9.86 14.94
N LEU A 116 5.38 -8.57 14.62
CA LEU A 116 6.67 -7.91 14.32
C LEU A 116 7.63 -7.84 15.51
N SER A 117 7.15 -8.15 16.71
CA SER A 117 7.99 -8.28 17.91
C SER A 117 8.89 -9.52 17.90
N ASP A 118 8.68 -10.45 16.97
CA ASP A 118 9.51 -11.65 16.86
C ASP A 118 10.88 -11.26 16.29
N ASP A 119 11.94 -11.39 17.07
CA ASP A 119 13.33 -11.06 16.70
C ASP A 119 13.81 -11.84 15.45
N GLU A 120 13.18 -12.97 15.14
CA GLU A 120 13.47 -13.77 13.94
C GLU A 120 13.14 -13.07 12.61
N MET A 121 12.40 -11.96 12.64
CA MET A 121 11.99 -11.29 11.40
C MET A 121 13.04 -10.30 10.86
N GLU A 122 14.03 -9.92 11.68
CA GLU A 122 15.11 -8.98 11.28
C GLU A 122 14.58 -7.77 10.49
N VAL A 123 13.47 -7.20 10.98
CA VAL A 123 12.68 -6.20 10.23
C VAL A 123 13.53 -5.00 9.86
N GLU A 124 14.24 -4.44 10.83
CA GLU A 124 15.06 -3.24 10.67
C GLU A 124 16.24 -3.50 9.73
N ASP A 125 16.87 -4.66 9.84
CA ASP A 125 18.01 -5.02 8.99
C ASP A 125 17.58 -5.15 7.53
N ARG A 126 16.44 -5.77 7.25
CA ARG A 126 15.92 -5.90 5.88
C ARG A 126 15.48 -4.57 5.28
N LEU A 127 14.85 -3.71 6.06
CA LEU A 127 14.52 -2.34 5.61
C LEU A 127 15.78 -1.51 5.34
N TYR A 128 16.79 -1.65 6.20
CA TYR A 128 18.08 -0.99 6.03
C TYR A 128 18.80 -1.46 4.75
N GLU A 129 18.79 -2.76 4.46
CA GLU A 129 19.38 -3.33 3.24
C GLU A 129 18.76 -2.77 1.95
N ILE A 130 17.45 -2.50 1.97
CA ILE A 130 16.75 -1.81 0.87
C ILE A 130 17.24 -0.37 0.77
N ALA A 131 17.33 0.34 1.90
CA ALA A 131 17.67 1.76 1.94
C ALA A 131 19.10 2.04 1.48
N ILE A 132 20.09 1.23 1.90
CA ILE A 132 21.50 1.43 1.47
C ILE A 132 21.73 1.16 -0.02
N ARG A 133 20.80 0.45 -0.68
CA ARG A 133 20.81 0.25 -2.14
C ARG A 133 20.12 1.38 -2.91
N GLY A 134 19.72 2.45 -2.21
CA GLY A 134 19.14 3.66 -2.80
C GLY A 134 17.61 3.60 -3.01
N TYR A 135 16.94 2.59 -2.48
CA TYR A 135 15.48 2.53 -2.51
C TYR A 135 14.88 3.08 -1.21
N VAL A 136 13.67 3.58 -1.31
CA VAL A 136 12.86 4.02 -0.18
C VAL A 136 11.80 2.96 0.10
N PRO A 137 11.88 2.22 1.22
CA PRO A 137 10.84 1.26 1.58
C PRO A 137 9.49 1.94 1.81
N ILE A 138 8.44 1.41 1.20
CA ILE A 138 7.05 1.68 1.58
C ILE A 138 6.58 0.45 2.33
N ILE A 139 6.38 0.55 3.64
CA ILE A 139 5.94 -0.57 4.46
C ILE A 139 4.43 -0.72 4.29
N ALA A 140 4.02 -1.81 3.63
CA ALA A 140 2.63 -2.10 3.31
C ALA A 140 1.81 -2.39 4.57
N HIS A 141 0.56 -1.96 4.59
CA HIS A 141 -0.49 -2.27 5.57
C HIS A 141 -0.01 -2.45 7.02
N VAL A 142 0.77 -1.47 7.51
CA VAL A 142 1.45 -1.50 8.82
C VAL A 142 0.49 -1.82 9.97
N GLU A 143 -0.76 -1.39 9.88
CA GLU A 143 -1.79 -1.63 10.88
C GLU A 143 -2.12 -3.12 11.11
N ARG A 144 -1.67 -4.02 10.21
CA ARG A 144 -1.97 -5.46 10.26
C ARG A 144 -0.92 -6.28 11.04
N TYR A 145 0.25 -5.71 11.29
CA TYR A 145 1.36 -6.45 11.92
C TYR A 145 1.26 -6.54 13.44
N PHE A 146 0.45 -5.70 14.07
CA PHE A 146 0.30 -5.64 15.52
C PHE A 146 -1.02 -6.28 15.95
N LYS A 147 -0.95 -7.38 16.68
CA LYS A 147 -2.15 -8.09 17.17
C LYS A 147 -2.73 -7.47 18.44
N GLY A 148 -1.86 -6.82 19.23
CA GLY A 148 -2.20 -6.11 20.45
C GLY A 148 -2.21 -4.60 20.27
N GLN A 149 -1.45 -3.88 21.08
CA GLN A 149 -1.25 -2.45 20.95
C GLN A 149 -0.23 -2.15 19.85
N ILE A 150 -0.53 -1.15 19.03
CA ILE A 150 0.39 -0.70 17.98
C ILE A 150 1.63 -0.04 18.60
N ASP A 151 2.80 -0.37 18.10
CA ASP A 151 4.08 0.21 18.51
C ASP A 151 4.36 1.50 17.72
N LEU A 152 3.94 2.62 18.29
CA LEU A 152 4.11 3.93 17.66
C LEU A 152 5.56 4.44 17.70
N GLU A 153 6.36 4.00 18.68
CA GLU A 153 7.76 4.38 18.79
C GLU A 153 8.57 3.76 17.65
N ARG A 154 8.43 2.46 17.46
CA ARG A 154 9.05 1.74 16.33
C ARG A 154 8.66 2.33 14.95
N ILE A 155 7.37 2.66 14.78
CA ILE A 155 6.91 3.27 13.52
C ILE A 155 7.48 4.69 13.34
N ALA A 156 7.66 5.46 14.43
CA ALA A 156 8.32 6.76 14.37
C ALA A 156 9.78 6.63 13.93
N ASP A 157 10.51 5.64 14.45
CA ASP A 157 11.90 5.35 14.07
C ASP A 157 12.02 4.99 12.58
N TRP A 158 11.06 4.24 12.04
CA TRP A 158 11.01 3.95 10.59
C TRP A 158 10.81 5.23 9.76
N ILE A 159 9.91 6.12 10.20
CA ILE A 159 9.67 7.40 9.52
C ILE A 159 10.91 8.30 9.60
N GLU A 160 11.58 8.36 10.74
CA GLU A 160 12.84 9.11 10.91
C GLU A 160 13.96 8.55 10.04
N SER A 161 13.95 7.24 9.77
CA SER A 161 14.85 6.57 8.82
C SER A 161 14.50 6.85 7.34
N GLY A 162 13.41 7.58 7.08
CA GLY A 162 12.96 7.94 5.73
C GLY A 162 12.04 6.90 5.07
N TYR A 163 11.56 5.90 5.81
CA TYR A 163 10.63 4.89 5.29
C TYR A 163 9.20 5.42 5.27
N LEU A 164 8.39 4.93 4.35
CA LEU A 164 7.02 5.37 4.20
C LEU A 164 6.03 4.33 4.76
N ILE A 165 4.96 4.83 5.34
CA ILE A 165 3.92 4.02 5.98
C ILE A 165 2.67 4.01 5.10
N GLN A 166 2.27 2.82 4.66
CA GLN A 166 1.02 2.60 3.94
C GLN A 166 0.02 1.89 4.84
N VAL A 167 -1.24 2.30 4.78
CA VAL A 167 -2.39 1.72 5.48
C VAL A 167 -3.43 1.27 4.46
N ASN A 168 -4.08 0.12 4.70
CA ASN A 168 -5.12 -0.38 3.82
C ASN A 168 -6.46 0.36 4.00
N ALA A 169 -7.06 0.76 2.89
CA ALA A 169 -8.43 1.29 2.84
C ALA A 169 -9.44 0.31 3.47
N THR A 170 -9.27 -0.98 3.21
CA THR A 170 -10.07 -2.07 3.78
C THR A 170 -10.03 -2.08 5.31
N SER A 171 -8.87 -1.78 5.93
CA SER A 171 -8.75 -1.67 7.39
C SER A 171 -9.52 -0.47 7.93
N LEU A 172 -9.44 0.69 7.28
CA LEU A 172 -10.17 1.90 7.66
C LEU A 172 -11.69 1.70 7.59
N LEU A 173 -12.17 0.93 6.60
CA LEU A 173 -13.56 0.54 6.48
C LEU A 173 -14.00 -0.54 7.50
N GLY A 174 -13.08 -1.05 8.34
CA GLY A 174 -13.34 -2.04 9.39
C GLY A 174 -13.46 -3.48 8.89
N LEU A 175 -13.16 -3.74 7.62
CA LEU A 175 -13.31 -5.05 7.00
C LEU A 175 -12.18 -6.03 7.37
N HIS A 176 -11.04 -5.54 7.89
CA HIS A 176 -9.97 -6.35 8.51
C HIS A 176 -10.13 -6.48 10.04
N GLY A 177 -11.32 -6.12 10.57
CA GLY A 177 -11.62 -6.20 11.99
C GLY A 177 -11.27 -4.93 12.76
N LYS A 178 -11.75 -4.88 14.01
CA LYS A 178 -11.72 -3.66 14.84
C LYS A 178 -10.31 -3.25 15.24
N THR A 179 -9.42 -4.21 15.47
CA THR A 179 -8.02 -3.94 15.85
C THR A 179 -7.30 -3.20 14.73
N CYS A 180 -7.29 -3.73 13.50
CA CYS A 180 -6.68 -3.08 12.35
C CYS A 180 -7.31 -1.70 12.07
N GLN A 181 -8.64 -1.57 12.22
CA GLN A 181 -9.32 -0.28 12.07
C GLN A 181 -8.82 0.75 13.10
N ASN A 182 -8.72 0.36 14.37
CA ASN A 182 -8.23 1.26 15.42
C ASN A 182 -6.78 1.66 15.19
N HIS A 183 -5.91 0.71 14.78
CA HIS A 183 -4.51 0.99 14.45
C HIS A 183 -4.41 1.98 13.28
N ALA A 184 -5.13 1.74 12.18
CA ALA A 184 -5.13 2.61 11.01
C ALA A 184 -5.53 4.05 11.36
N TYR A 185 -6.62 4.23 12.10
CA TYR A 185 -7.03 5.57 12.57
C TYR A 185 -6.05 6.19 13.57
N THR A 186 -5.43 5.39 14.43
CA THR A 186 -4.41 5.88 15.37
C THR A 186 -3.21 6.43 14.62
N LEU A 187 -2.74 5.72 13.58
CA LEU A 187 -1.62 6.17 12.75
C LEU A 187 -1.93 7.49 12.03
N ILE A 188 -3.12 7.63 11.45
CA ILE A 188 -3.55 8.90 10.81
C ILE A 188 -3.62 10.02 11.86
N ASP A 189 -4.22 9.76 13.03
CA ASP A 189 -4.33 10.76 14.11
C ASP A 189 -2.96 11.23 14.62
N GLN A 190 -1.93 10.37 14.57
CA GLN A 190 -0.56 10.73 14.93
C GLN A 190 0.23 11.38 13.78
N GLY A 191 -0.32 11.47 12.58
CA GLY A 191 0.38 11.99 11.40
C GLY A 191 1.42 11.03 10.82
N MET A 192 1.30 9.74 11.08
CA MET A 192 2.30 8.71 10.73
C MET A 192 2.00 7.99 9.41
N VAL A 193 0.90 8.30 8.73
CA VAL A 193 0.54 7.67 7.44
C VAL A 193 0.98 8.56 6.28
N HIS A 194 1.57 7.96 5.27
CA HIS A 194 1.96 8.61 4.03
C HIS A 194 0.99 8.29 2.89
N ILE A 195 0.47 7.07 2.85
CA ILE A 195 -0.35 6.56 1.75
C ILE A 195 -1.49 5.68 2.28
N ILE A 196 -2.64 5.78 1.63
CA ILE A 196 -3.73 4.81 1.77
C ILE A 196 -3.93 4.15 0.42
N ALA A 197 -3.93 2.81 0.39
CA ALA A 197 -4.11 2.01 -0.82
C ALA A 197 -5.15 0.91 -0.61
N SER A 198 -5.67 0.33 -1.69
CA SER A 198 -6.78 -0.63 -1.61
C SER A 198 -6.35 -2.04 -1.22
N ASP A 199 -5.15 -2.45 -1.64
CA ASP A 199 -4.70 -3.83 -1.55
C ASP A 199 -5.70 -4.78 -2.23
N THR A 200 -6.14 -4.40 -3.44
CA THR A 200 -7.16 -5.12 -4.21
C THR A 200 -6.67 -6.50 -4.63
N HIS A 201 -7.44 -7.55 -4.29
CA HIS A 201 -7.18 -8.94 -4.69
C HIS A 201 -8.37 -9.59 -5.38
N ARG A 202 -9.56 -8.99 -5.26
CA ARG A 202 -10.83 -9.60 -5.70
C ARG A 202 -11.76 -8.56 -6.34
N VAL A 203 -12.69 -9.06 -7.13
CA VAL A 203 -13.78 -8.24 -7.68
C VAL A 203 -14.91 -8.06 -6.67
N GLN A 204 -15.09 -9.02 -5.76
CA GLN A 204 -16.16 -9.04 -4.76
C GLN A 204 -15.59 -9.37 -3.37
N GLY A 205 -16.32 -9.00 -2.31
CA GLY A 205 -15.91 -9.22 -0.92
C GLY A 205 -15.15 -8.04 -0.34
N HIS A 206 -14.07 -8.32 0.39
CA HIS A 206 -13.42 -7.30 1.24
C HIS A 206 -12.23 -6.59 0.58
N ARG A 207 -11.40 -7.31 -0.18
CA ARG A 207 -10.19 -6.78 -0.82
C ARG A 207 -10.50 -6.36 -2.27
N VAL A 208 -11.26 -5.29 -2.41
CA VAL A 208 -11.77 -4.76 -3.69
C VAL A 208 -11.37 -3.29 -3.84
N PRO A 209 -11.38 -2.73 -5.07
CA PRO A 209 -11.19 -1.29 -5.26
C PRO A 209 -12.22 -0.49 -4.43
N ASN A 210 -11.77 0.37 -3.50
CA ASN A 210 -12.63 1.02 -2.51
C ASN A 210 -12.15 2.42 -2.06
N LEU A 211 -11.27 3.09 -2.84
CA LEU A 211 -10.68 4.37 -2.42
C LEU A 211 -11.71 5.50 -2.30
N LYS A 212 -12.76 5.54 -3.12
CA LYS A 212 -13.84 6.52 -2.98
C LYS A 212 -14.63 6.31 -1.68
N ASP A 213 -14.87 5.05 -1.32
CA ASP A 213 -15.61 4.72 -0.11
C ASP A 213 -14.80 5.12 1.13
N VAL A 214 -13.49 4.84 1.16
CA VAL A 214 -12.63 5.27 2.25
C VAL A 214 -12.46 6.77 2.31
N ALA A 215 -12.34 7.46 1.16
CA ALA A 215 -12.30 8.92 1.13
C ALA A 215 -13.55 9.55 1.75
N HIS A 216 -14.73 8.97 1.47
CA HIS A 216 -15.98 9.41 2.08
C HIS A 216 -15.95 9.24 3.62
N GLU A 217 -15.48 8.09 4.12
CA GLU A 217 -15.37 7.87 5.57
C GLU A 217 -14.34 8.81 6.23
N LEU A 218 -13.19 9.01 5.61
CA LEU A 218 -12.15 9.91 6.11
C LEU A 218 -12.63 11.37 6.16
N SER A 219 -13.37 11.83 5.16
CA SER A 219 -13.90 13.20 5.09
C SER A 219 -14.90 13.53 6.20
N LYS A 220 -15.40 12.54 6.95
CA LYS A 220 -16.22 12.77 8.16
C LYS A 220 -15.37 13.19 9.37
N LYS A 221 -14.06 12.94 9.33
CA LYS A 221 -13.17 13.10 10.47
C LYS A 221 -11.98 14.03 10.19
N TYR A 222 -11.48 14.04 8.97
CA TYR A 222 -10.28 14.76 8.54
C TYR A 222 -10.63 15.82 7.50
N ASP A 223 -9.79 16.86 7.40
CA ASP A 223 -9.94 17.90 6.39
C ASP A 223 -9.62 17.40 4.96
N TYR A 224 -9.97 18.23 3.99
CA TYR A 224 -9.80 17.93 2.58
C TYR A 224 -8.33 17.71 2.19
N GLU A 225 -7.41 18.52 2.73
CA GLU A 225 -5.98 18.45 2.41
C GLU A 225 -5.37 17.14 2.93
N THR A 226 -5.70 16.74 4.15
CA THR A 226 -5.28 15.44 4.70
C THR A 226 -5.73 14.28 3.82
N VAL A 227 -7.02 14.24 3.44
CA VAL A 227 -7.55 13.16 2.60
C VAL A 227 -6.94 13.16 1.21
N LYS A 228 -6.76 14.35 0.62
CA LYS A 228 -6.14 14.53 -0.68
C LYS A 228 -4.67 14.09 -0.69
N THR A 229 -3.91 14.47 0.33
CA THR A 229 -2.49 14.08 0.47
C THR A 229 -2.35 12.57 0.47
N LEU A 230 -3.15 11.85 1.27
CA LEU A 230 -3.05 10.41 1.45
C LEU A 230 -3.53 9.57 0.24
N LEU A 231 -4.48 10.08 -0.53
CA LEU A 231 -5.16 9.33 -1.61
C LEU A 231 -4.84 9.83 -3.02
N CYS A 232 -4.21 11.00 -3.15
CA CYS A 232 -3.93 11.61 -4.45
C CYS A 232 -2.50 12.12 -4.56
N ASP A 233 -2.07 13.08 -3.72
CA ASP A 233 -0.81 13.80 -3.91
C ASP A 233 0.41 12.90 -3.64
N ASN A 234 0.48 12.24 -2.48
CA ASN A 234 1.59 11.32 -2.16
C ASN A 234 1.66 10.13 -3.11
N PRO A 235 0.54 9.42 -3.46
CA PRO A 235 0.56 8.43 -4.52
C PRO A 235 1.09 8.97 -5.86
N GLN A 236 0.72 10.20 -6.24
CA GLN A 236 1.23 10.86 -7.45
C GLN A 236 2.74 11.11 -7.38
N TYR A 237 3.24 11.62 -6.23
CA TYR A 237 4.67 11.85 -6.02
C TYR A 237 5.48 10.57 -6.09
N ILE A 238 4.99 9.48 -5.50
CA ILE A 238 5.63 8.16 -5.54
C ILE A 238 5.79 7.65 -6.98
N ILE A 239 4.73 7.71 -7.78
CA ILE A 239 4.76 7.28 -9.19
C ILE A 239 5.78 8.07 -10.01
N HIS A 240 6.04 9.34 -9.65
CA HIS A 240 7.00 10.20 -10.33
C HIS A 240 8.37 10.29 -9.64
N GLY A 241 8.63 9.50 -8.61
CA GLY A 241 9.92 9.49 -7.88
C GLY A 241 10.20 10.76 -7.07
N GLN A 242 9.16 11.58 -6.85
CA GLN A 242 9.24 12.83 -6.06
C GLN A 242 9.12 12.52 -4.57
N ASP A 243 9.58 13.44 -3.72
CA ASP A 243 9.46 13.28 -2.27
C ASP A 243 8.01 13.49 -1.82
N VAL A 244 7.58 12.64 -0.88
CA VAL A 244 6.22 12.69 -0.31
C VAL A 244 6.13 13.67 0.84
N VAL A 245 4.91 14.10 1.13
CA VAL A 245 4.59 15.01 2.24
C VAL A 245 4.04 14.20 3.41
N GLN A 246 4.58 14.43 4.60
CA GLN A 246 4.01 13.90 5.82
C GLN A 246 2.82 14.76 6.25
N ILE A 247 1.70 14.11 6.59
CA ILE A 247 0.54 14.82 7.14
C ILE A 247 0.83 15.26 8.59
N GLU A 248 0.20 16.36 9.00
CA GLU A 248 0.32 16.84 10.38
C GLU A 248 -0.42 15.93 11.36
N LYS A 249 0.09 15.84 12.59
CA LYS A 249 -0.63 15.21 13.69
C LYS A 249 -1.98 15.89 13.91
N GLN A 250 -3.03 15.10 13.91
CA GLN A 250 -4.39 15.62 14.00
C GLN A 250 -4.70 16.12 15.40
N LYS A 251 -5.14 17.37 15.52
CA LYS A 251 -5.57 17.94 16.80
C LYS A 251 -6.85 17.22 17.24
N LYS A 252 -6.85 16.60 18.42
CA LYS A 252 -8.09 16.04 18.99
C LYS A 252 -9.12 17.15 19.07
N SER A 253 -10.20 17.08 18.30
CA SER A 253 -11.31 18.05 18.36
C SER A 253 -11.90 18.02 19.77
N LEU A 254 -11.65 19.09 20.53
CA LEU A 254 -12.25 19.33 21.87
C LEU A 254 -13.77 19.61 21.80
N PHE A 255 -14.34 19.71 20.59
CA PHE A 255 -15.73 20.14 20.38
C PHE A 255 -16.82 19.10 20.70
N LYS A 256 -16.49 17.83 20.95
CA LYS A 256 -17.52 16.81 21.28
C LYS A 256 -17.95 16.77 22.75
N LYS A 257 -17.40 17.63 23.64
CA LYS A 257 -17.77 17.68 25.07
C LYS A 257 -18.74 18.79 25.46
N MET A 258 -19.13 19.71 24.56
CA MET A 258 -19.97 20.85 24.92
C MET A 258 -21.45 20.76 24.55
N PHE A 259 -21.91 19.74 23.84
CA PHE A 259 -23.33 19.59 23.48
C PHE A 259 -23.90 18.20 23.76
N GLY A 260 -23.45 17.55 24.82
CA GLY A 260 -24.03 16.34 25.38
C GLY A 260 -24.70 16.63 26.71
N ARG A 261 -25.87 17.25 26.66
CA ARG A 261 -26.89 17.22 27.74
C ARG A 261 -28.21 16.84 27.10
#